data_96ab132a24f360b322b56aba77b86f7e
#
_entry.id   96ab132a24f360b322b56aba77b86f7e
#
_cell.length_a   1.000
_cell.length_b   1.000
_cell.length_c   1.000
_cell.angle_alpha   90.00
_cell.angle_beta   90.00
_cell.angle_gamma   90.00
#
_symmetry.space_group_name_H-M   'P 1'
#
loop_
_entity.id
_entity.type
_entity.pdbx_description
1 polymer ?
#
loop_
_entity_poly.entity_id
_entity_poly.type
_entity_poly.pdbx_seq_one_letter_code
_entity_poly.pdbx_strand_id
1 'polypeptide(L)'
;MTTHSTDGRADATRQQILRAASHQFARRPYXXVGLDDIXXEAXXTKGAMYFHFKSKHALAVAIIESQTASGAVAVQDLLTRGLSGLETLIDFSYLIAVKDIKTDLVRSGLNLMESVGLSDGLQEKLFDRWIKALARVAEQAKGEGDINEHCDPQDIGRLMVSLHMGLRKTSNLDDPERFLRDLEKCWSLLLTGILQPDRTEYFQQFLRRRAALAINTSATDDDES
;
A
#
# COMPACT_ATOMS: atom_id res chain seq x y z
N MET A 1 36.99 -6.03 17.68
CA MET A 1 35.56 -6.00 18.02
C MET A 1 34.94 -4.62 17.76
N THR A 2 35.03 -4.08 16.53
CA THR A 2 34.53 -2.72 16.20
C THR A 2 33.74 -2.63 14.88
N THR A 3 33.31 -3.76 14.32
CA THR A 3 32.61 -3.74 13.04
C THR A 3 31.09 -3.53 13.16
N HIS A 4 30.45 -3.87 14.29
CA HIS A 4 29.00 -3.72 14.48
C HIS A 4 28.52 -2.27 14.60
N SER A 5 29.38 -1.34 15.04
CA SER A 5 28.98 0.06 15.27
C SER A 5 28.91 0.89 13.97
N THR A 6 29.77 0.57 13.00
CA THR A 6 29.78 1.29 11.71
C THR A 6 28.61 0.88 10.80
N ASP A 7 28.24 -0.40 10.79
CA ASP A 7 27.13 -0.90 10.00
C ASP A 7 25.80 -0.31 10.49
N GLY A 8 25.57 -0.27 11.80
CA GLY A 8 24.36 0.30 12.38
C GLY A 8 24.20 1.79 12.08
N ARG A 9 25.31 2.54 12.06
CA ARG A 9 25.27 3.98 11.73
C ARG A 9 24.97 4.22 10.25
N ALA A 10 25.55 3.39 9.38
CA ALA A 10 25.28 3.46 7.94
C ALA A 10 23.81 3.14 7.65
N ASP A 11 23.25 2.11 8.29
CA ASP A 11 21.84 1.75 8.15
C ASP A 11 20.92 2.87 8.66
N ALA A 12 21.22 3.47 9.81
CA ALA A 12 20.47 4.60 10.35
C ALA A 12 20.44 5.78 9.37
N THR A 13 21.60 6.11 8.77
CA THR A 13 21.71 7.17 7.77
C THR A 13 20.87 6.84 6.52
N ARG A 14 20.95 5.60 6.05
CA ARG A 14 20.18 5.15 4.90
C ARG A 14 18.68 5.29 5.16
N GLN A 15 18.21 4.89 6.35
CA GLN A 15 16.79 5.00 6.73
C GLN A 15 16.35 6.47 6.85
N GLN A 16 17.22 7.33 7.35
CA GLN A 16 16.94 8.77 7.45
C GLN A 16 16.74 9.39 6.06
N ILE A 17 17.60 9.04 5.10
CA ILE A 17 17.46 9.51 3.71
C ILE A 17 16.14 8.98 3.10
N LEU A 18 15.81 7.69 3.32
CA LEU A 18 14.56 7.11 2.82
C LEU A 18 13.34 7.81 3.40
N ARG A 19 13.33 8.13 4.71
CA ARG A 19 12.20 8.84 5.34
C ARG A 19 12.01 10.23 4.73
N ALA A 20 13.09 11.01 4.62
CA ALA A 20 13.04 12.36 4.03
C ALA A 20 12.56 12.30 2.58
N ALA A 21 13.08 11.36 1.80
CA ALA A 21 12.67 11.19 0.40
C ALA A 21 11.20 10.77 0.30
N SER A 22 10.75 9.86 1.17
CA SER A 22 9.33 9.44 1.21
C SER A 22 8.42 10.63 1.52
N HIS A 23 8.80 11.47 2.48
CA HIS A 23 8.04 12.68 2.82
C HIS A 23 7.92 13.61 1.60
N GLN A 24 9.02 13.86 0.89
CA GLN A 24 9.01 14.73 -0.31
C GLN A 24 8.14 14.13 -1.43
N PHE A 25 8.34 12.84 -1.75
CA PHE A 25 7.63 12.19 -2.86
C PHE A 25 6.15 11.87 -2.54
N ALA A 26 5.80 11.85 -1.27
CA ALA A 26 4.38 11.70 -0.88
C ALA A 26 3.57 12.95 -1.24
N ARG A 27 4.23 14.13 -1.23
CA ARG A 27 3.57 15.45 -1.37
C ARG A 27 3.82 16.14 -2.69
N ARG A 28 4.89 15.76 -3.40
CA ARG A 28 5.35 16.44 -4.63
C ARG A 28 5.62 15.43 -5.74
N PRO A 29 5.28 15.76 -7.00
CA PRO A 29 5.59 14.87 -8.14
C PRO A 29 7.09 14.61 -8.26
N TYR A 30 7.43 13.44 -8.75
CA TYR A 30 8.82 13.03 -8.92
C TYR A 30 9.69 14.07 -9.64
N UNK A 31 9.24 14.60 -10.51
CA UNK A 31 9.87 15.48 -11.27
C UNK A 31 10.22 16.68 -10.62
N UNK A 32 9.49 17.10 -9.44
CA UNK A 32 9.55 18.27 -8.77
C UNK A 32 10.44 18.28 -7.61
N VAL A 33 10.76 17.11 -7.14
CA VAL A 33 11.68 16.94 -5.98
C VAL A 33 13.13 16.91 -6.44
N GLY A 34 13.98 17.74 -5.85
CA GLY A 34 15.42 17.70 -6.07
C GLY A 34 16.13 16.85 -5.02
N LEU A 35 17.34 16.34 -5.33
CA LEU A 35 18.15 15.65 -4.31
C LEU A 35 18.58 16.61 -3.19
N ASP A 36 18.73 17.88 -3.50
CA ASP A 36 19.07 18.92 -2.51
C ASP A 36 17.92 19.13 -1.50
N ASP A 37 16.68 19.02 -1.95
CA ASP A 37 15.51 19.07 -1.04
C ASP A 37 15.56 17.93 -0.03
N ILE A 38 15.88 16.77 -0.53
CA ILE A 38 16.00 15.58 0.31
C ILE A 38 17.19 15.68 1.26
N UNK A 39 18.23 16.13 0.81
CA UNK A 39 19.36 16.26 1.56
C UNK A 39 19.23 17.27 2.59
N UNK A 40 18.44 18.22 2.45
CA UNK A 40 18.18 19.23 3.36
C UNK A 40 17.38 18.76 4.46
N GLU A 41 16.26 18.05 4.04
CA GLU A 41 15.32 17.49 5.03
C GLU A 41 15.92 16.36 5.85
N ALA A 42 16.73 15.52 5.22
CA ALA A 42 17.41 14.41 5.89
C ALA A 42 18.54 14.85 6.83
N UNK A 43 19.02 16.09 6.53
CA UNK A 43 20.06 16.55 7.35
C UNK A 43 21.29 15.91 7.06
N UNK A 44 21.52 15.33 5.75
CA UNK A 44 22.56 14.59 5.32
C UNK A 44 23.33 15.38 4.38
N THR A 45 24.60 15.09 4.17
CA THR A 45 25.44 15.72 3.12
C THR A 45 25.23 15.03 1.77
N LYS A 46 25.53 15.73 0.69
CA LYS A 46 25.51 15.11 -0.66
C LYS A 46 26.40 13.86 -0.70
N GLY A 47 27.56 13.91 -0.06
CA GLY A 47 28.47 12.75 0.01
C GLY A 47 27.81 11.54 0.67
N ALA A 48 27.14 11.76 1.80
CA ALA A 48 26.44 10.68 2.52
C ALA A 48 25.28 10.12 1.66
N MET A 49 24.55 11.00 1.00
CA MET A 49 23.45 10.55 0.10
C MET A 49 24.00 9.68 -1.04
N TYR A 50 25.03 10.15 -1.76
CA TYR A 50 25.59 9.40 -2.89
C TYR A 50 26.31 8.12 -2.47
N PHE A 51 26.75 8.03 -1.22
CA PHE A 51 27.27 6.77 -0.66
C PHE A 51 26.18 5.68 -0.65
N HIS A 52 24.95 6.06 -0.23
CA HIS A 52 23.84 5.12 -0.09
C HIS A 52 23.01 4.95 -1.38
N PHE A 53 22.82 6.03 -2.13
CA PHE A 53 21.95 6.04 -3.33
C PHE A 53 22.65 6.76 -4.49
N LYS A 54 22.95 6.02 -5.53
CA LYS A 54 23.76 6.52 -6.67
C LYS A 54 23.02 7.56 -7.52
N SER A 55 21.69 7.65 -7.39
CA SER A 55 20.87 8.58 -8.16
C SER A 55 19.50 8.75 -7.49
N LYS A 56 18.78 9.80 -7.89
CA LYS A 56 17.38 10.01 -7.50
C LYS A 56 16.50 8.81 -7.93
N HIS A 57 16.79 8.24 -9.10
CA HIS A 57 16.08 7.05 -9.60
C HIS A 57 16.31 5.85 -8.67
N ALA A 58 17.56 5.58 -8.27
CA ALA A 58 17.87 4.48 -7.35
C ALA A 58 17.19 4.66 -5.99
N LEU A 59 17.10 5.90 -5.50
CA LEU A 59 16.38 6.23 -4.26
C LEU A 59 14.87 5.98 -4.42
N ALA A 60 14.28 6.39 -5.54
CA ALA A 60 12.85 6.16 -5.82
C ALA A 60 12.54 4.65 -5.91
N VAL A 61 13.38 3.87 -6.59
CA VAL A 61 13.23 2.41 -6.67
C VAL A 61 13.29 1.78 -5.27
N ALA A 62 14.21 2.23 -4.42
CA ALA A 62 14.33 1.72 -3.04
C ALA A 62 13.07 2.00 -2.21
N ILE A 63 12.42 3.15 -2.42
CA ILE A 63 11.14 3.48 -1.76
C ILE A 63 10.03 2.53 -2.24
N ILE A 64 9.92 2.32 -3.55
CA ILE A 64 8.94 1.39 -4.14
C ILE A 64 9.13 -0.02 -3.55
N GLU A 65 10.38 -0.49 -3.49
CA GLU A 65 10.71 -1.81 -2.94
C GLU A 65 10.36 -1.90 -1.45
N SER A 66 10.67 -0.86 -0.67
CA SER A 66 10.36 -0.82 0.77
C SER A 66 8.85 -0.84 1.02
N GLN A 67 8.10 -0.06 0.24
CA GLN A 67 6.63 -0.06 0.31
C GLN A 67 6.07 -1.46 -0.04
N THR A 68 6.58 -2.08 -1.09
CA THR A 68 6.16 -3.42 -1.52
C THR A 68 6.44 -4.47 -0.43
N ALA A 69 7.62 -4.41 0.19
CA ALA A 69 7.98 -5.32 1.29
C ALA A 69 7.05 -5.11 2.50
N SER A 70 6.75 -3.86 2.84
CA SER A 70 5.81 -3.53 3.92
C SER A 70 4.41 -4.11 3.64
N GLY A 71 3.95 -4.03 2.40
CA GLY A 71 2.67 -4.62 1.98
C GLY A 71 2.64 -6.15 2.14
N ALA A 72 3.73 -6.82 1.74
CA ALA A 72 3.84 -8.27 1.87
C ALA A 72 3.78 -8.72 3.34
N VAL A 73 4.48 -8.00 4.24
CA VAL A 73 4.42 -8.26 5.69
C VAL A 73 2.99 -8.08 6.19
N ALA A 74 2.30 -7.02 5.76
CA ALA A 74 0.92 -6.75 6.18
C ALA A 74 -0.03 -7.88 5.77
N VAL A 75 0.11 -8.45 4.57
CA VAL A 75 -0.69 -9.62 4.14
C VAL A 75 -0.40 -10.81 5.06
N GLN A 76 0.87 -11.10 5.34
CA GLN A 76 1.24 -12.21 6.22
C GLN A 76 0.64 -12.05 7.62
N ASP A 77 0.69 -10.84 8.18
CA ASP A 77 0.09 -10.56 9.50
C ASP A 77 -1.42 -10.80 9.50
N LEU A 78 -2.12 -10.38 8.43
CA LEU A 78 -3.56 -10.60 8.30
C LEU A 78 -3.89 -12.09 8.23
N LEU A 79 -3.09 -12.87 7.50
CA LEU A 79 -3.30 -14.33 7.38
C LEU A 79 -3.16 -15.07 8.72
N THR A 80 -2.44 -14.49 9.70
CA THR A 80 -2.32 -15.10 11.05
C THR A 80 -3.53 -14.84 11.95
N ARG A 81 -4.47 -13.97 11.54
CA ARG A 81 -5.60 -13.54 12.39
C ARG A 81 -6.77 -14.51 12.37
N GLY A 82 -6.71 -15.58 11.59
CA GLY A 82 -7.79 -16.57 11.50
C GLY A 82 -9.04 -16.08 10.78
N LEU A 83 -8.89 -15.05 9.94
CA LEU A 83 -9.95 -14.54 9.08
C LEU A 83 -10.16 -15.47 7.88
N SER A 84 -11.37 -15.48 7.31
CA SER A 84 -11.58 -16.15 6.03
C SER A 84 -10.81 -15.42 4.91
N GLY A 85 -10.66 -16.07 3.77
CA GLY A 85 -9.98 -15.45 2.63
C GLY A 85 -10.64 -14.14 2.19
N LEU A 86 -11.97 -14.12 2.12
CA LEU A 86 -12.66 -12.89 1.71
C LEU A 86 -12.59 -11.79 2.78
N GLU A 87 -12.69 -12.14 4.06
CA GLU A 87 -12.45 -11.19 5.15
C GLU A 87 -11.04 -10.59 5.05
N THR A 88 -10.05 -11.42 4.74
CA THR A 88 -8.65 -10.99 4.57
C THR A 88 -8.51 -10.01 3.41
N LEU A 89 -9.15 -10.25 2.27
CA LEU A 89 -9.12 -9.34 1.12
C LEU A 89 -9.73 -7.97 1.47
N ILE A 90 -10.87 -7.97 2.17
CA ILE A 90 -11.53 -6.73 2.62
C ILE A 90 -10.61 -5.99 3.60
N ASP A 91 -10.10 -6.68 4.63
CA ASP A 91 -9.21 -6.09 5.63
C ASP A 91 -7.95 -5.51 4.99
N PHE A 92 -7.34 -6.24 4.05
CA PHE A 92 -6.15 -5.76 3.34
C PHE A 92 -6.44 -4.47 2.57
N SER A 93 -7.61 -4.39 1.91
CA SER A 93 -7.99 -3.17 1.17
C SER A 93 -8.03 -1.94 2.09
N TYR A 94 -8.64 -2.09 3.28
CA TYR A 94 -8.72 -0.99 4.24
C TYR A 94 -7.35 -0.69 4.86
N LEU A 95 -6.56 -1.73 5.15
CA LEU A 95 -5.23 -1.55 5.70
C LEU A 95 -4.34 -0.74 4.76
N ILE A 96 -4.31 -1.09 3.46
CA ILE A 96 -3.48 -0.37 2.48
C ILE A 96 -4.03 1.06 2.25
N ALA A 97 -5.36 1.23 2.27
CA ALA A 97 -5.98 2.55 2.14
C ALA A 97 -5.59 3.48 3.30
N VAL A 98 -5.69 2.99 4.55
CA VAL A 98 -5.29 3.77 5.73
C VAL A 98 -3.78 4.07 5.70
N LYS A 99 -2.95 3.11 5.30
CA LYS A 99 -1.51 3.33 5.16
C LYS A 99 -1.19 4.36 4.06
N ASP A 100 -1.92 4.35 2.96
CA ASP A 100 -1.76 5.32 1.86
C ASP A 100 -2.15 6.75 2.32
N ILE A 101 -3.15 6.85 3.17
CA ILE A 101 -3.58 8.12 3.78
C ILE A 101 -2.52 8.62 4.78
N LYS A 102 -2.03 7.75 5.67
CA LYS A 102 -1.29 8.14 6.88
C LYS A 102 0.24 8.03 6.77
N THR A 103 0.79 7.22 5.85
CA THR A 103 2.22 6.95 5.86
C THR A 103 2.89 7.42 4.56
N ASP A 104 3.88 8.27 4.71
CA ASP A 104 4.64 8.79 3.58
C ASP A 104 5.29 7.68 2.74
N LEU A 105 5.72 6.59 3.38
CA LEU A 105 6.33 5.46 2.66
C LEU A 105 5.37 4.84 1.65
N VAL A 106 4.11 4.57 2.09
CA VAL A 106 3.13 3.93 1.20
C VAL A 106 2.68 4.91 0.12
N ARG A 107 2.32 6.14 0.51
CA ARG A 107 1.88 7.18 -0.43
C ARG A 107 2.97 7.46 -1.48
N SER A 108 4.22 7.67 -1.05
CA SER A 108 5.32 7.96 -1.97
C SER A 108 5.63 6.76 -2.89
N GLY A 109 5.65 5.55 -2.34
CA GLY A 109 5.91 4.35 -3.13
C GLY A 109 4.88 4.18 -4.25
N LEU A 110 3.59 4.38 -3.95
CA LEU A 110 2.52 4.29 -4.94
C LEU A 110 2.58 5.45 -5.96
N ASN A 111 2.92 6.69 -5.52
CA ASN A 111 3.14 7.82 -6.43
C ASN A 111 4.31 7.55 -7.39
N LEU A 112 5.41 7.02 -6.86
CA LEU A 112 6.61 6.73 -7.64
C LEU A 112 6.39 5.55 -8.61
N MET A 113 5.54 4.60 -8.25
CA MET A 113 5.18 3.48 -9.13
C MET A 113 4.62 4.00 -10.47
N GLU A 114 3.81 5.07 -10.41
CA GLU A 114 3.19 5.67 -11.60
C GLU A 114 4.18 6.48 -12.45
N SER A 115 5.24 7.02 -11.85
CA SER A 115 6.18 7.91 -12.54
C SER A 115 7.48 7.21 -12.93
N VAL A 116 8.07 6.44 -12.02
CA VAL A 116 9.37 5.78 -12.20
C VAL A 116 9.19 4.33 -12.61
N GLY A 117 8.19 3.65 -12.05
CA GLY A 117 7.97 2.22 -12.29
C GLY A 117 7.73 1.85 -13.74
N LEU A 118 7.21 2.78 -14.55
CA LEU A 118 6.93 2.55 -15.97
C LEU A 118 8.20 2.36 -16.82
N SER A 119 9.28 3.07 -16.48
CA SER A 119 10.46 3.16 -17.36
C SER A 119 11.28 1.87 -17.45
N ASP A 120 11.27 1.04 -16.41
CA ASP A 120 12.12 -0.16 -16.32
C ASP A 120 11.35 -1.47 -16.26
N GLY A 121 10.04 -1.44 -16.56
CA GLY A 121 9.17 -2.61 -16.41
C GLY A 121 8.96 -3.02 -14.95
N LEU A 122 9.37 -2.20 -14.01
CA LEU A 122 9.25 -2.47 -12.57
C LEU A 122 7.77 -2.52 -12.16
N GLN A 123 6.97 -1.58 -12.68
CA GLN A 123 5.53 -1.51 -12.39
C GLN A 123 4.82 -2.82 -12.79
N GLU A 124 5.08 -3.30 -14.00
CA GLU A 124 4.47 -4.54 -14.50
C GLU A 124 4.81 -5.74 -13.62
N LYS A 125 6.09 -5.88 -13.26
CA LYS A 125 6.58 -6.97 -12.41
C LYS A 125 5.95 -6.93 -11.02
N LEU A 126 5.81 -5.75 -10.43
CA LEU A 126 5.26 -5.59 -9.09
C LEU A 126 3.76 -5.81 -9.09
N PHE A 127 3.04 -5.27 -10.09
CA PHE A 127 1.60 -5.52 -10.22
C PHE A 127 1.31 -7.02 -10.41
N ASP A 128 2.08 -7.70 -11.26
CA ASP A 128 1.94 -9.16 -11.43
C ASP A 128 2.13 -9.90 -10.10
N ARG A 129 3.15 -9.52 -9.33
CA ARG A 129 3.42 -10.12 -8.01
C ARG A 129 2.28 -9.85 -7.02
N TRP A 130 1.76 -8.61 -6.97
CA TRP A 130 0.63 -8.25 -6.09
C TRP A 130 -0.64 -9.00 -6.48
N ILE A 131 -0.94 -9.05 -7.79
CA ILE A 131 -2.11 -9.78 -8.32
C ILE A 131 -2.03 -11.25 -7.90
N LYS A 132 -0.89 -11.89 -8.09
CA LYS A 132 -0.69 -13.30 -7.73
C LYS A 132 -0.83 -13.52 -6.22
N ALA A 133 -0.34 -12.61 -5.40
CA ALA A 133 -0.46 -12.70 -3.93
C ALA A 133 -1.93 -12.63 -3.51
N LEU A 134 -2.68 -11.67 -4.04
CA LEU A 134 -4.11 -11.50 -3.73
C LEU A 134 -4.95 -12.64 -4.32
N ALA A 135 -4.57 -13.15 -5.49
CA ALA A 135 -5.24 -14.30 -6.10
C ALA A 135 -5.17 -15.55 -5.22
N ARG A 136 -4.04 -15.77 -4.52
CA ARG A 136 -3.92 -16.91 -3.58
C ARG A 136 -4.91 -16.77 -2.42
N VAL A 137 -5.14 -15.56 -1.92
CA VAL A 137 -6.12 -15.30 -0.87
C VAL A 137 -7.55 -15.48 -1.41
N ALA A 138 -7.80 -15.05 -2.65
CA ALA A 138 -9.09 -15.24 -3.33
C ALA A 138 -9.37 -16.75 -3.57
N GLU A 139 -8.35 -17.54 -3.90
CA GLU A 139 -8.47 -19.00 -4.02
C GLU A 139 -8.90 -19.63 -2.70
N GLN A 140 -8.31 -19.18 -1.58
CA GLN A 140 -8.74 -19.63 -0.25
C GLN A 140 -10.22 -19.27 -0.01
N ALA A 141 -10.63 -18.03 -0.30
CA ALA A 141 -12.03 -17.58 -0.13
C ALA A 141 -13.01 -18.42 -0.96
N LYS A 142 -12.60 -18.80 -2.18
CA LYS A 142 -13.37 -19.67 -3.05
C LYS A 142 -13.50 -21.08 -2.44
N GLY A 143 -12.40 -21.63 -1.96
CA GLY A 143 -12.38 -22.95 -1.29
C GLY A 143 -13.20 -23.00 -0.01
N GLU A 144 -13.34 -21.86 0.67
CA GLU A 144 -14.16 -21.70 1.88
C GLU A 144 -15.67 -21.53 1.54
N GLY A 145 -16.02 -21.35 0.28
CA GLY A 145 -17.40 -21.17 -0.17
C GLY A 145 -17.92 -19.74 -0.01
N ASP A 146 -17.06 -18.75 0.20
CA ASP A 146 -17.47 -17.34 0.28
C ASP A 146 -17.68 -16.74 -1.11
N ILE A 147 -16.84 -17.16 -2.07
CA ILE A 147 -16.83 -16.63 -3.45
C ILE A 147 -17.43 -17.68 -4.41
N ASN A 148 -18.19 -17.21 -5.40
CA ASN A 148 -18.80 -18.03 -6.44
C ASN A 148 -17.74 -18.84 -7.21
N GLU A 149 -18.08 -20.09 -7.52
CA GLU A 149 -17.21 -21.01 -8.28
C GLU A 149 -16.83 -20.47 -9.65
N HIS A 150 -17.64 -19.62 -10.24
CA HIS A 150 -17.40 -19.02 -11.56
C HIS A 150 -16.33 -17.95 -11.54
N CYS A 151 -16.00 -17.38 -10.38
CA CYS A 151 -15.01 -16.33 -10.27
C CYS A 151 -13.60 -16.90 -10.39
N ASP A 152 -12.78 -16.30 -11.26
CA ASP A 152 -11.37 -16.63 -11.36
C ASP A 152 -10.60 -15.84 -10.29
N PRO A 153 -9.87 -16.51 -9.39
CA PRO A 153 -9.08 -15.81 -8.37
C PRO A 153 -8.06 -14.81 -8.95
N GLN A 154 -7.51 -15.07 -10.14
CA GLN A 154 -6.60 -14.13 -10.80
C GLN A 154 -7.32 -12.83 -11.19
N ASP A 155 -8.57 -12.92 -11.65
CA ASP A 155 -9.37 -11.74 -11.96
C ASP A 155 -9.70 -10.95 -10.70
N ILE A 156 -9.98 -11.64 -9.58
CA ILE A 156 -10.21 -10.97 -8.29
C ILE A 156 -8.94 -10.24 -7.84
N GLY A 157 -7.78 -10.90 -7.90
CA GLY A 157 -6.51 -10.27 -7.56
C GLY A 157 -6.24 -9.04 -8.42
N ARG A 158 -6.46 -9.13 -9.73
CA ARG A 158 -6.31 -8.02 -10.66
C ARG A 158 -7.27 -6.87 -10.32
N LEU A 159 -8.53 -7.21 -10.05
CA LEU A 159 -9.55 -6.22 -9.71
C LEU A 159 -9.18 -5.47 -8.41
N MET A 160 -8.64 -6.16 -7.41
CA MET A 160 -8.21 -5.56 -6.14
C MET A 160 -7.12 -4.49 -6.38
N VAL A 161 -6.09 -4.84 -7.17
CA VAL A 161 -5.02 -3.89 -7.50
C VAL A 161 -5.58 -2.70 -8.29
N SER A 162 -6.42 -2.99 -9.32
CA SER A 162 -7.02 -1.96 -10.17
C SER A 162 -7.94 -1.04 -9.38
N LEU A 163 -8.71 -1.59 -8.43
CA LEU A 163 -9.61 -0.82 -7.58
C LEU A 163 -8.84 0.21 -6.75
N HIS A 164 -7.80 -0.22 -6.05
CA HIS A 164 -7.02 0.70 -5.21
C HIS A 164 -6.34 1.78 -6.06
N MET A 165 -5.67 1.38 -7.15
CA MET A 165 -4.98 2.33 -8.03
C MET A 165 -5.96 3.29 -8.71
N GLY A 166 -7.15 2.80 -9.08
CA GLY A 166 -8.23 3.62 -9.67
C GLY A 166 -8.80 4.62 -8.67
N LEU A 167 -9.07 4.18 -7.43
CA LEU A 167 -9.59 5.06 -6.38
C LEU A 167 -8.62 6.21 -6.07
N ARG A 168 -7.31 5.95 -6.05
CA ARG A 168 -6.29 7.00 -5.87
C ARG A 168 -6.43 8.14 -6.89
N LYS A 169 -6.99 7.85 -8.07
CA LYS A 169 -7.18 8.83 -9.17
C LYS A 169 -8.56 9.47 -9.18
N THR A 170 -9.56 8.76 -8.69
CA THR A 170 -10.97 9.19 -8.81
C THR A 170 -11.56 9.72 -7.50
N SER A 171 -10.89 9.46 -6.37
CA SER A 171 -11.26 10.01 -5.07
C SER A 171 -10.11 10.86 -4.53
N ASN A 172 -10.22 11.35 -3.31
CA ASN A 172 -9.24 12.28 -2.72
C ASN A 172 -8.61 11.69 -1.46
N LEU A 173 -7.32 11.40 -1.50
CA LEU A 173 -6.55 10.90 -0.35
C LEU A 173 -6.42 11.93 0.78
N ASP A 174 -6.59 13.23 0.47
CA ASP A 174 -6.53 14.30 1.46
C ASP A 174 -7.89 14.56 2.12
N ASP A 175 -8.90 13.74 1.78
CA ASP A 175 -10.20 13.65 2.45
C ASP A 175 -10.39 12.17 2.85
N PRO A 176 -9.79 11.77 3.98
CA PRO A 176 -9.78 10.34 4.38
C PRO A 176 -11.16 9.69 4.48
N GLU A 177 -12.13 10.40 5.08
CA GLU A 177 -13.48 9.85 5.22
C GLU A 177 -14.10 9.58 3.84
N ARG A 178 -14.01 10.54 2.93
CA ARG A 178 -14.54 10.40 1.58
C ARG A 178 -13.86 9.23 0.85
N PHE A 179 -12.53 9.14 0.92
CA PHE A 179 -11.78 8.05 0.27
C PHE A 179 -12.24 6.68 0.77
N LEU A 180 -12.35 6.52 2.10
CA LEU A 180 -12.74 5.25 2.71
C LEU A 180 -14.22 4.90 2.45
N ARG A 181 -15.09 5.91 2.34
CA ARG A 181 -16.49 5.70 1.93
C ARG A 181 -16.58 5.28 0.46
N ASP A 182 -15.77 5.86 -0.42
CA ASP A 182 -15.75 5.46 -1.83
C ASP A 182 -15.25 4.02 -1.97
N LEU A 183 -14.25 3.63 -1.16
CA LEU A 183 -13.80 2.23 -1.09
C LEU A 183 -14.94 1.30 -0.65
N GLU A 184 -15.72 1.71 0.38
CA GLU A 184 -16.88 0.93 0.86
C GLU A 184 -17.92 0.73 -0.25
N LYS A 185 -18.25 1.78 -1.00
CA LYS A 185 -19.21 1.70 -2.11
C LYS A 185 -18.73 0.74 -3.19
N CYS A 186 -17.46 0.83 -3.56
CA CYS A 186 -16.87 -0.08 -4.56
C CYS A 186 -16.91 -1.53 -4.09
N TRP A 187 -16.54 -1.78 -2.85
CA TRP A 187 -16.63 -3.13 -2.27
C TRP A 187 -18.08 -3.64 -2.23
N SER A 188 -19.03 -2.77 -1.85
CA SER A 188 -20.44 -3.16 -1.80
C SER A 188 -20.96 -3.63 -3.17
N LEU A 189 -20.55 -2.93 -4.25
CA LEU A 189 -20.88 -3.33 -5.62
C LEU A 189 -20.15 -4.63 -6.02
N LEU A 190 -18.87 -4.74 -5.69
CA LEU A 190 -18.06 -5.92 -6.02
C LEU A 190 -18.64 -7.17 -5.37
N LEU A 191 -19.00 -7.08 -4.09
CA LEU A 191 -19.56 -8.22 -3.34
C LEU A 191 -20.81 -8.79 -4.00
N THR A 192 -21.66 -7.96 -4.60
CA THR A 192 -22.86 -8.46 -5.29
C THR A 192 -22.55 -9.38 -6.46
N GLY A 193 -21.37 -9.23 -7.08
CA GLY A 193 -20.97 -10.04 -8.24
C GLY A 193 -20.16 -11.28 -7.88
N ILE A 194 -19.52 -11.30 -6.71
CA ILE A 194 -18.58 -12.39 -6.39
C ILE A 194 -19.07 -13.32 -5.27
N LEU A 195 -20.01 -12.88 -4.43
CA LEU A 195 -20.45 -13.67 -3.26
C LEU A 195 -21.33 -14.84 -3.65
N GLN A 196 -21.24 -15.91 -2.87
CA GLN A 196 -22.33 -16.88 -2.80
C GLN A 196 -23.55 -16.21 -2.14
N PRO A 197 -24.78 -16.47 -2.64
CA PRO A 197 -25.97 -15.74 -2.17
C PRO A 197 -26.22 -15.80 -0.66
N ASP A 198 -25.93 -16.93 -0.03
CA ASP A 198 -26.14 -17.14 1.40
C ASP A 198 -25.12 -16.39 2.27
N ARG A 199 -24.04 -15.86 1.68
CA ARG A 199 -22.99 -15.12 2.39
C ARG A 199 -23.21 -13.60 2.36
N THR A 200 -24.18 -13.13 1.59
CA THR A 200 -24.36 -11.70 1.29
C THR A 200 -24.54 -10.84 2.55
N GLU A 201 -25.47 -11.22 3.43
CA GLU A 201 -25.77 -10.44 4.63
C GLU A 201 -24.54 -10.31 5.53
N TYR A 202 -23.84 -11.42 5.74
CA TYR A 202 -22.64 -11.44 6.59
C TYR A 202 -21.56 -10.48 6.07
N PHE A 203 -21.23 -10.58 4.77
CA PHE A 203 -20.13 -9.77 4.22
C PHE A 203 -20.51 -8.30 4.06
N GLN A 204 -21.79 -7.98 3.82
CA GLN A 204 -22.22 -6.58 3.83
C GLN A 204 -22.08 -5.97 5.24
N GLN A 205 -22.39 -6.73 6.30
CA GLN A 205 -22.19 -6.28 7.67
C GLN A 205 -20.70 -6.16 8.01
N PHE A 206 -19.90 -7.15 7.62
CA PHE A 206 -18.45 -7.13 7.83
C PHE A 206 -17.83 -5.89 7.18
N LEU A 207 -18.19 -5.62 5.93
CA LEU A 207 -17.71 -4.45 5.18
C LEU A 207 -18.02 -3.13 5.92
N ARG A 208 -19.28 -2.96 6.36
CA ARG A 208 -19.69 -1.74 7.08
C ARG A 208 -18.88 -1.54 8.36
N ARG A 209 -18.64 -2.61 9.12
CA ARG A 209 -17.83 -2.55 10.35
C ARG A 209 -16.38 -2.16 10.06
N ARG A 210 -15.80 -2.72 8.99
CA ARG A 210 -14.41 -2.42 8.60
C ARG A 210 -14.26 -0.98 8.09
N ALA A 211 -15.22 -0.50 7.31
CA ALA A 211 -15.24 0.88 6.84
C ALA A 211 -15.30 1.86 8.04
N ALA A 212 -16.22 1.63 8.98
CA ALA A 212 -16.35 2.47 10.16
C ALA A 212 -15.06 2.48 11.01
N LEU A 213 -14.45 1.31 11.21
CA LEU A 213 -13.18 1.19 11.94
C LEU A 213 -12.06 1.98 11.25
N ALA A 214 -11.93 1.83 9.93
CA ALA A 214 -10.89 2.52 9.16
C ALA A 214 -11.07 4.04 9.22
N ILE A 215 -12.31 4.53 9.10
CA ILE A 215 -12.64 5.97 9.21
C ILE A 215 -12.24 6.49 10.58
N ASN A 216 -12.62 5.80 11.66
CA ASN A 216 -12.26 6.19 13.01
C ASN A 216 -10.74 6.21 13.22
N THR A 217 -10.04 5.18 12.73
CA THR A 217 -8.57 5.09 12.81
C THR A 217 -7.90 6.23 12.04
N SER A 218 -8.46 6.64 10.90
CA SER A 218 -7.88 7.72 10.10
C SER A 218 -8.10 9.10 10.72
N ALA A 219 -9.12 9.26 11.58
CA ALA A 219 -9.46 10.54 12.21
C ALA A 219 -8.70 10.80 13.51
N THR A 220 -8.25 9.76 14.25
CA THR A 220 -7.73 9.91 15.61
C THR A 220 -6.36 10.57 15.75
N ASP A 221 -5.59 10.69 14.66
CA ASP A 221 -4.24 11.29 14.73
C ASP A 221 -4.24 12.79 14.44
N ASP A 222 -5.34 13.37 13.97
CA ASP A 222 -5.43 14.81 13.71
C ASP A 222 -5.55 15.64 15.03
N ASP A 223 -5.91 14.99 16.14
CA ASP A 223 -6.10 15.65 17.44
C ASP A 223 -4.80 15.72 18.29
N GLU A 224 -3.70 15.07 17.88
CA GLU A 224 -2.44 15.04 18.64
C GLU A 224 -1.28 15.87 18.02
N SER A 225 -1.55 16.73 17.01
CA SER A 225 -0.52 17.54 16.35
C SER A 225 -0.54 19.00 16.76
#